data_fc1e75f258f400002b029fcb6d53184f
#
_entry.id   fc1e75f258f400002b029fcb6d53184f
#
_cell.length_a   1.000
_cell.length_b   1.000
_cell.length_c   1.000
_cell.angle_alpha   90.00
_cell.angle_beta   90.00
_cell.angle_gamma   90.00
#
_symmetry.space_group_name_H-M   'P 1'
#
loop_
_entity.id
_entity.type
_entity.pdbx_description
1 polymer ?
#
loop_
_entity_poly.entity_id
_entity_poly.type
_entity_poly.pdbx_seq_one_letter_code
_entity_poly.pdbx_strand_id
1 'polypeptide(L)'
;TEEVISLMPDGTVEDARKAIDAAEKAQNQWERTPSIERAAYLTKIAAGIRKREKELTDIIVREGGKTQGLANVEVLFTADYMDYMAGWARRYEGEIIPSDRPHENIFLFKRPIGVTTGILPWNFPFFLVARKAAPALITGNTIVIKPSQLTPENAYVFAQIVEEAG
;
A
#
# COMPACT_ATOMS: atom_id res chain seq x y z
N THR A 1 13.43 27.28 1.35
CA THR A 1 13.41 27.76 2.73
C THR A 1 14.18 26.75 3.57
N GLU A 2 14.92 27.21 4.55
CA GLU A 2 15.65 26.32 5.50
C GLU A 2 14.80 26.03 6.74
N GLU A 3 13.48 26.13 6.62
CA GLU A 3 12.54 25.84 7.68
C GLU A 3 12.41 24.33 7.90
N VAL A 4 12.50 23.89 9.15
CA VAL A 4 12.22 22.48 9.51
C VAL A 4 10.72 22.25 9.40
N ILE A 5 10.33 21.33 8.49
CA ILE A 5 8.93 20.98 8.24
C ILE A 5 8.46 19.92 9.23
N SER A 6 9.24 18.86 9.40
CA SER A 6 8.95 17.76 10.31
C SER A 6 10.23 17.06 10.76
N LEU A 7 10.15 16.30 11.83
CA LEU A 7 11.23 15.43 12.33
C LEU A 7 10.78 13.99 12.18
N MET A 8 11.51 13.23 11.37
CA MET A 8 11.24 11.83 11.16
C MET A 8 12.34 10.96 11.76
N PRO A 9 12.00 9.78 12.30
CA PRO A 9 12.99 8.85 12.80
C PRO A 9 13.95 8.41 11.68
N ASP A 10 15.24 8.38 11.98
CA ASP A 10 16.24 7.74 11.12
C ASP A 10 16.25 6.25 11.42
N GLY A 11 15.60 5.47 10.55
CA GLY A 11 15.39 4.04 10.74
C GLY A 11 16.69 3.24 10.64
N THR A 12 16.93 2.39 11.62
CA THR A 12 18.08 1.48 11.69
C THR A 12 17.80 0.14 10.99
N VAL A 13 18.85 -0.66 10.81
CA VAL A 13 18.72 -2.07 10.35
C VAL A 13 17.81 -2.87 11.29
N GLU A 14 17.89 -2.60 12.59
CA GLU A 14 17.06 -3.27 13.58
C GLU A 14 15.57 -2.89 13.45
N ASP A 15 15.25 -1.65 13.13
CA ASP A 15 13.88 -1.22 12.87
C ASP A 15 13.33 -1.88 11.60
N ALA A 16 14.15 -2.03 10.58
CA ALA A 16 13.77 -2.78 9.37
C ALA A 16 13.47 -4.25 9.68
N ARG A 17 14.27 -4.90 10.52
CA ARG A 17 14.01 -6.28 10.97
C ARG A 17 12.70 -6.39 11.74
N LYS A 18 12.47 -5.51 12.72
CA LYS A 18 11.20 -5.47 13.47
C LYS A 18 9.98 -5.29 12.58
N ALA A 19 10.08 -4.44 11.55
CA ALA A 19 9.01 -4.23 10.60
C ALA A 19 8.71 -5.49 9.77
N ILE A 20 9.76 -6.22 9.33
CA ILE A 20 9.62 -7.48 8.61
C ILE A 20 9.02 -8.56 9.52
N ASP A 21 9.50 -8.69 10.75
CA ASP A 21 8.99 -9.66 11.73
C ASP A 21 7.51 -9.40 12.05
N ALA A 22 7.11 -8.13 12.16
CA ALA A 22 5.71 -7.76 12.36
C ALA A 22 4.83 -8.12 11.14
N ALA A 23 5.33 -7.88 9.93
CA ALA A 23 4.64 -8.25 8.69
C ALA A 23 4.51 -9.77 8.55
N GLU A 24 5.56 -10.53 8.89
CA GLU A 24 5.54 -12.00 8.89
C GLU A 24 4.54 -12.56 9.90
N LYS A 25 4.51 -12.01 11.10
CA LYS A 25 3.54 -12.40 12.13
C LYS A 25 2.09 -12.18 11.68
N ALA A 26 1.83 -11.09 10.94
CA ALA A 26 0.50 -10.76 10.42
C ALA A 26 0.11 -11.58 9.17
N GLN A 27 1.09 -12.09 8.40
CA GLN A 27 0.88 -12.70 7.09
C GLN A 27 -0.14 -13.82 7.11
N ASN A 28 -0.05 -14.74 8.05
CA ASN A 28 -0.91 -15.92 8.10
C ASN A 28 -2.39 -15.56 8.30
N GLN A 29 -2.68 -14.59 9.15
CA GLN A 29 -4.04 -14.10 9.37
C GLN A 29 -4.53 -13.31 8.13
N TRP A 30 -3.70 -12.43 7.59
CA TRP A 30 -4.06 -11.61 6.43
C TRP A 30 -4.34 -12.44 5.17
N GLU A 31 -3.52 -13.44 4.89
CA GLU A 31 -3.72 -14.37 3.77
C GLU A 31 -5.07 -15.08 3.84
N ARG A 32 -5.52 -15.47 5.04
CA ARG A 32 -6.79 -16.14 5.26
C ARG A 32 -8.00 -15.23 5.30
N THR A 33 -7.78 -13.92 5.44
CA THR A 33 -8.87 -12.94 5.38
C THR A 33 -9.51 -12.96 3.98
N PRO A 34 -10.83 -13.11 3.86
CA PRO A 34 -11.51 -13.12 2.57
C PRO A 34 -11.15 -11.86 1.74
N SER A 35 -10.96 -12.03 0.43
CA SER A 35 -10.55 -10.93 -0.44
C SER A 35 -11.52 -9.73 -0.42
N ILE A 36 -12.80 -10.00 -0.21
CA ILE A 36 -13.82 -8.94 -0.11
C ILE A 36 -13.67 -8.11 1.18
N GLU A 37 -13.20 -8.73 2.27
CA GLU A 37 -12.90 -8.02 3.51
C GLU A 37 -11.62 -7.19 3.35
N ARG A 38 -10.59 -7.74 2.70
CA ARG A 38 -9.39 -6.97 2.35
C ARG A 38 -9.73 -5.77 1.48
N ALA A 39 -10.65 -5.92 0.51
CA ALA A 39 -11.15 -4.81 -0.30
C ALA A 39 -11.85 -3.73 0.55
N ALA A 40 -12.63 -4.12 1.56
CA ALA A 40 -13.27 -3.16 2.45
C ALA A 40 -12.25 -2.31 3.23
N TYR A 41 -11.10 -2.88 3.63
CA TYR A 41 -10.00 -2.09 4.22
C TYR A 41 -9.43 -1.10 3.21
N LEU A 42 -9.17 -1.50 1.96
CA LEU A 42 -8.67 -0.59 0.93
C LEU A 42 -9.64 0.59 0.68
N THR A 43 -10.93 0.32 0.65
CA THR A 43 -11.96 1.37 0.50
C THR A 43 -12.00 2.32 1.70
N LYS A 44 -11.84 1.81 2.93
CA LYS A 44 -11.71 2.66 4.12
C LYS A 44 -10.47 3.54 4.05
N ILE A 45 -9.33 2.99 3.62
CA ILE A 45 -8.09 3.75 3.43
C ILE A 45 -8.30 4.84 2.38
N ALA A 46 -8.93 4.55 1.23
CA ALA A 46 -9.27 5.53 0.21
C ALA A 46 -10.13 6.69 0.76
N ALA A 47 -11.13 6.35 1.58
CA ALA A 47 -11.95 7.36 2.26
C ALA A 47 -11.15 8.20 3.26
N GLY A 48 -10.23 7.58 4.01
CA GLY A 48 -9.31 8.27 4.92
C GLY A 48 -8.38 9.24 4.20
N ILE A 49 -7.85 8.84 3.04
CA ILE A 49 -7.04 9.71 2.17
C ILE A 49 -7.84 10.95 1.75
N ARG A 50 -9.06 10.78 1.24
CA ARG A 50 -9.93 11.89 0.81
C ARG A 50 -10.28 12.82 1.97
N LYS A 51 -10.51 12.27 3.17
CA LYS A 51 -10.77 13.08 4.37
C LYS A 51 -9.58 13.97 4.75
N ARG A 52 -8.35 13.52 4.49
CA ARG A 52 -7.10 14.24 4.79
C ARG A 52 -6.46 14.87 3.55
N GLU A 53 -7.23 15.08 2.47
CA GLU A 53 -6.76 15.58 1.16
C GLU A 53 -5.91 16.84 1.29
N LYS A 54 -6.41 17.85 1.99
CA LYS A 54 -5.71 19.12 2.13
C LYS A 54 -4.37 18.96 2.85
N GLU A 55 -4.35 18.22 3.95
CA GLU A 55 -3.14 17.95 4.74
C GLU A 55 -2.08 17.25 3.88
N LEU A 56 -2.46 16.18 3.20
CA LEU A 56 -1.59 15.40 2.34
C LEU A 56 -1.05 16.22 1.17
N THR A 57 -1.88 17.07 0.57
CA THR A 57 -1.48 17.99 -0.50
C THR A 57 -0.44 19.00 0.01
N ASP A 58 -0.69 19.61 1.17
CA ASP A 58 0.21 20.61 1.76
C ASP A 58 1.60 19.97 2.10
N ILE A 59 1.61 18.72 2.58
CA ILE A 59 2.84 17.96 2.84
C ILE A 59 3.64 17.78 1.55
N ILE A 60 3.02 17.29 0.46
CA ILE A 60 3.70 17.07 -0.83
C ILE A 60 4.31 18.37 -1.36
N VAL A 61 3.58 19.49 -1.23
CA VAL A 61 4.08 20.81 -1.64
C VAL A 61 5.30 21.22 -0.81
N ARG A 62 5.22 21.06 0.51
CA ARG A 62 6.28 21.51 1.43
C ARG A 62 7.54 20.64 1.35
N GLU A 63 7.41 19.32 1.33
CA GLU A 63 8.55 18.41 1.25
C GLU A 63 9.18 18.34 -0.15
N GLY A 64 8.35 18.23 -1.19
CA GLY A 64 8.79 17.94 -2.55
C GLY A 64 8.89 19.15 -3.48
N GLY A 65 8.38 20.31 -3.06
CA GLY A 65 8.33 21.50 -3.93
C GLY A 65 7.41 21.37 -5.13
N LYS A 66 6.47 20.41 -5.09
CA LYS A 66 5.50 20.21 -6.17
C LYS A 66 4.47 21.35 -6.17
N THR A 67 3.94 21.72 -7.33
CA THR A 67 2.85 22.69 -7.40
C THR A 67 1.60 22.17 -6.72
N GLN A 68 0.81 23.06 -6.12
CA GLN A 68 -0.42 22.70 -5.38
C GLN A 68 -1.37 21.83 -6.21
N GLY A 69 -1.60 22.18 -7.47
CA GLY A 69 -2.49 21.43 -8.36
C GLY A 69 -2.00 20.01 -8.63
N LEU A 70 -0.70 19.83 -8.90
CA LEU A 70 -0.14 18.50 -9.12
C LEU A 70 -0.07 17.66 -7.84
N ALA A 71 0.17 18.30 -6.70
CA ALA A 71 0.13 17.61 -5.39
C ALA A 71 -1.27 17.12 -5.06
N ASN A 72 -2.30 17.94 -5.28
CA ASN A 72 -3.69 17.57 -5.08
C ASN A 72 -4.12 16.41 -6.01
N VAL A 73 -3.77 16.49 -7.29
CA VAL A 73 -4.00 15.40 -8.24
C VAL A 73 -3.35 14.09 -7.77
N GLU A 74 -2.12 14.14 -7.24
CA GLU A 74 -1.46 12.95 -6.70
C GLU A 74 -2.24 12.33 -5.53
N VAL A 75 -2.74 13.15 -4.61
CA VAL A 75 -3.51 12.67 -3.45
C VAL A 75 -4.82 12.00 -3.90
N LEU A 76 -5.59 12.67 -4.75
CA LEU A 76 -6.86 12.12 -5.25
C LEU A 76 -6.64 10.85 -6.09
N PHE A 77 -5.65 10.86 -6.97
CA PHE A 77 -5.28 9.69 -7.76
C PHE A 77 -4.84 8.50 -6.90
N THR A 78 -4.19 8.77 -5.76
CA THR A 78 -3.82 7.76 -4.78
C THR A 78 -5.05 7.09 -4.18
N ALA A 79 -6.07 7.88 -3.77
CA ALA A 79 -7.32 7.35 -3.26
C ALA A 79 -8.07 6.53 -4.32
N ASP A 80 -8.15 7.04 -5.54
CA ASP A 80 -8.80 6.35 -6.66
C ASP A 80 -8.09 5.04 -7.01
N TYR A 81 -6.77 4.99 -6.90
CA TYR A 81 -6.02 3.76 -7.10
C TYR A 81 -6.28 2.71 -6.00
N MET A 82 -6.45 3.14 -4.74
CA MET A 82 -6.88 2.23 -3.67
C MET A 82 -8.25 1.60 -3.98
N ASP A 83 -9.22 2.40 -4.42
CA ASP A 83 -10.55 1.90 -4.82
C ASP A 83 -10.48 1.01 -6.07
N TYR A 84 -9.66 1.37 -7.07
CA TYR A 84 -9.41 0.54 -8.24
C TYR A 84 -8.89 -0.85 -7.83
N MET A 85 -7.92 -0.90 -6.94
CA MET A 85 -7.35 -2.17 -6.46
C MET A 85 -8.34 -2.95 -5.58
N ALA A 86 -9.19 -2.29 -4.79
CA ALA A 86 -10.27 -2.95 -4.07
C ALA A 86 -11.22 -3.70 -5.02
N GLY A 87 -11.47 -3.16 -6.22
CA GLY A 87 -12.25 -3.80 -7.27
C GLY A 87 -11.68 -5.12 -7.80
N TRP A 88 -10.43 -5.46 -7.47
CA TRP A 88 -9.80 -6.72 -7.85
C TRP A 88 -10.13 -7.90 -6.93
N ALA A 89 -10.85 -7.68 -5.84
CA ALA A 89 -11.17 -8.72 -4.84
C ALA A 89 -11.74 -10.02 -5.45
N ARG A 90 -12.43 -9.94 -6.58
CA ARG A 90 -13.05 -11.08 -7.26
C ARG A 90 -12.55 -11.26 -8.71
N ARG A 91 -11.40 -10.68 -9.07
CA ARG A 91 -10.91 -10.67 -10.46
C ARG A 91 -9.56 -11.37 -10.66
N TYR A 92 -8.88 -11.77 -9.58
CA TYR A 92 -7.64 -12.55 -9.70
C TYR A 92 -7.96 -14.04 -9.56
N GLU A 93 -8.54 -14.57 -10.63
CA GLU A 93 -9.01 -15.95 -10.72
C GLU A 93 -7.85 -16.93 -10.99
N GLY A 94 -8.11 -18.21 -10.77
CA GLY A 94 -7.24 -19.30 -11.20
C GLY A 94 -7.62 -19.80 -12.58
N GLU A 95 -7.05 -20.94 -12.97
CA GLU A 95 -7.31 -21.56 -14.27
C GLU A 95 -7.58 -23.05 -14.08
N ILE A 96 -8.38 -23.61 -14.98
CA ILE A 96 -8.57 -25.06 -15.15
C ILE A 96 -7.94 -25.42 -16.49
N ILE A 97 -6.91 -26.25 -16.45
CA ILE A 97 -6.12 -26.62 -17.62
C ILE A 97 -6.35 -28.10 -17.91
N PRO A 98 -6.71 -28.50 -19.16
CA PRO A 98 -6.77 -29.90 -19.54
C PRO A 98 -5.42 -30.57 -19.35
N SER A 99 -5.40 -31.81 -18.84
CA SER A 99 -4.20 -32.65 -18.78
C SER A 99 -4.13 -33.55 -20.01
N ASP A 100 -2.90 -33.84 -20.42
CA ASP A 100 -2.63 -34.85 -21.44
C ASP A 100 -2.85 -36.29 -20.91
N ARG A 101 -3.09 -36.44 -19.62
CA ARG A 101 -3.34 -37.76 -18.99
C ARG A 101 -4.82 -37.99 -18.79
N PRO A 102 -5.35 -39.20 -19.07
CA PRO A 102 -6.75 -39.52 -18.85
C PRO A 102 -7.07 -39.49 -17.36
N HIS A 103 -8.28 -38.95 -17.04
CA HIS A 103 -8.81 -38.81 -15.68
C HIS A 103 -8.05 -37.82 -14.75
N GLU A 104 -7.26 -36.92 -15.33
CA GLU A 104 -6.53 -35.87 -14.60
C GLU A 104 -7.03 -34.49 -14.99
N ASN A 105 -7.17 -33.60 -13.99
CA ASN A 105 -7.46 -32.18 -14.17
C ASN A 105 -6.40 -31.36 -13.44
N ILE A 106 -5.92 -30.30 -14.09
CA ILE A 106 -4.94 -29.37 -13.52
C ILE A 106 -5.68 -28.10 -13.07
N PHE A 107 -5.53 -27.74 -11.80
CA PHE A 107 -6.06 -26.50 -11.24
C PHE A 107 -4.91 -25.58 -10.89
N LEU A 108 -4.90 -24.38 -11.45
CA LEU A 108 -3.95 -23.33 -11.11
C LEU A 108 -4.59 -22.36 -10.11
N PHE A 109 -3.99 -22.23 -8.94
CA PHE A 109 -4.42 -21.27 -7.92
C PHE A 109 -3.38 -20.17 -7.76
N LYS A 110 -3.82 -18.92 -7.73
CA LYS A 110 -2.98 -17.78 -7.35
C LYS A 110 -2.94 -17.67 -5.82
N ARG A 111 -1.74 -17.64 -5.27
CA ARG A 111 -1.54 -17.50 -3.82
C ARG A 111 -0.65 -16.30 -3.51
N PRO A 112 -0.80 -15.69 -2.32
CA PRO A 112 0.14 -14.70 -1.82
C PRO A 112 1.57 -15.26 -1.80
N ILE A 113 2.54 -14.42 -2.10
CA ILE A 113 3.97 -14.76 -1.98
C ILE A 113 4.50 -14.53 -0.56
N GLY A 114 3.72 -13.86 0.30
CA GLY A 114 4.05 -13.59 1.69
C GLY A 114 4.39 -12.14 1.96
N VAL A 115 5.44 -11.92 2.76
CA VAL A 115 5.90 -10.57 3.11
C VAL A 115 6.59 -9.93 1.90
N THR A 116 6.15 -8.72 1.56
CA THR A 116 6.71 -7.91 0.47
C THR A 116 7.32 -6.63 1.00
N THR A 117 8.20 -6.00 0.21
CA THR A 117 8.78 -4.71 0.56
C THR A 117 8.60 -3.71 -0.57
N GLY A 118 8.37 -2.43 -0.19
CA GLY A 118 8.32 -1.31 -1.10
C GLY A 118 9.36 -0.26 -0.72
N ILE A 119 10.41 -0.10 -1.53
CA ILE A 119 11.40 0.97 -1.39
C ILE A 119 11.03 2.04 -2.40
N LEU A 120 10.72 3.25 -1.92
CA LEU A 120 10.06 4.27 -2.71
C LEU A 120 10.98 5.45 -3.00
N PRO A 121 10.92 6.01 -4.23
CA PRO A 121 11.57 7.27 -4.58
C PRO A 121 10.73 8.47 -4.13
N TRP A 122 11.27 9.67 -4.35
CA TRP A 122 10.75 10.95 -3.87
C TRP A 122 9.78 11.66 -4.84
N ASN A 123 9.73 11.25 -6.11
CA ASN A 123 9.05 12.02 -7.16
C ASN A 123 7.52 11.93 -7.15
N PHE A 124 6.96 10.84 -6.65
CA PHE A 124 5.52 10.65 -6.38
C PHE A 124 5.36 10.01 -5.00
N PRO A 125 5.74 10.74 -3.93
CA PRO A 125 5.96 10.16 -2.61
C PRO A 125 4.73 9.48 -2.01
N PHE A 126 3.55 10.00 -2.29
CA PHE A 126 2.30 9.47 -1.76
C PHE A 126 1.69 8.39 -2.66
N PHE A 127 1.62 8.64 -3.97
CA PHE A 127 1.07 7.66 -4.90
C PHE A 127 1.84 6.33 -4.90
N LEU A 128 3.16 6.39 -4.82
CA LEU A 128 3.98 5.18 -4.85
C LEU A 128 3.82 4.30 -3.61
N VAL A 129 3.41 4.86 -2.46
CA VAL A 129 2.98 4.07 -1.30
C VAL A 129 1.79 3.19 -1.67
N ALA A 130 0.71 3.79 -2.16
CA ALA A 130 -0.49 3.06 -2.54
C ALA A 130 -0.24 2.08 -3.69
N ARG A 131 0.59 2.47 -4.67
CA ARG A 131 0.95 1.62 -5.82
C ARG A 131 1.62 0.31 -5.42
N LYS A 132 2.29 0.27 -4.26
CA LYS A 132 2.88 -0.95 -3.70
C LYS A 132 1.95 -1.62 -2.70
N ALA A 133 1.35 -0.84 -1.79
CA ALA A 133 0.51 -1.38 -0.73
C ALA A 133 -0.79 -2.00 -1.26
N ALA A 134 -1.51 -1.30 -2.14
CA ALA A 134 -2.83 -1.75 -2.57
C ALA A 134 -2.81 -3.12 -3.27
N PRO A 135 -1.96 -3.37 -4.30
CA PRO A 135 -1.90 -4.69 -4.93
C PRO A 135 -1.38 -5.78 -3.99
N ALA A 136 -0.42 -5.48 -3.11
CA ALA A 136 0.06 -6.43 -2.13
C ALA A 136 -1.06 -6.86 -1.17
N LEU A 137 -1.74 -5.89 -0.56
CA LEU A 137 -2.79 -6.14 0.41
C LEU A 137 -3.99 -6.86 -0.19
N ILE A 138 -4.50 -6.43 -1.36
CA ILE A 138 -5.67 -7.08 -1.97
C ILE A 138 -5.40 -8.53 -2.35
N THR A 139 -4.20 -8.86 -2.74
CA THR A 139 -3.79 -10.23 -3.09
C THR A 139 -3.36 -11.09 -1.89
N GLY A 140 -3.50 -10.56 -0.65
CA GLY A 140 -3.26 -11.30 0.58
C GLY A 140 -1.81 -11.30 1.06
N ASN A 141 -0.96 -10.45 0.52
CA ASN A 141 0.40 -10.25 1.00
C ASN A 141 0.42 -9.18 2.09
N THR A 142 1.36 -9.28 3.03
CA THR A 142 1.75 -8.15 3.89
C THR A 142 2.86 -7.35 3.23
N ILE A 143 3.06 -6.11 3.68
CA ILE A 143 4.06 -5.23 3.07
C ILE A 143 4.74 -4.34 4.09
N VAL A 144 6.05 -4.17 3.93
CA VAL A 144 6.86 -3.17 4.63
C VAL A 144 7.23 -2.07 3.63
N ILE A 145 6.91 -0.83 3.95
CA ILE A 145 7.21 0.34 3.12
C ILE A 145 8.37 1.14 3.72
N LYS A 146 9.38 1.39 2.91
CA LYS A 146 10.45 2.36 3.21
C LYS A 146 10.30 3.55 2.28
N PRO A 147 9.79 4.71 2.76
CA PRO A 147 9.69 5.91 1.95
C PRO A 147 11.08 6.49 1.61
N SER A 148 11.10 7.43 0.67
CA SER A 148 12.30 8.23 0.46
C SER A 148 12.60 9.08 1.69
N GLN A 149 13.86 9.20 2.04
CA GLN A 149 14.32 10.10 3.09
C GLN A 149 14.09 11.59 2.78
N LEU A 150 13.86 11.92 1.50
CA LEU A 150 13.59 13.30 1.07
C LEU A 150 12.13 13.72 1.23
N THR A 151 11.20 12.76 1.32
CA THR A 151 9.75 13.00 1.37
C THR A 151 9.04 11.93 2.22
N PRO A 152 9.35 11.80 3.50
CA PRO A 152 8.86 10.71 4.34
C PRO A 152 7.48 10.96 4.97
N GLU A 153 7.05 12.21 5.17
CA GLU A 153 5.91 12.57 6.02
C GLU A 153 4.59 12.01 5.48
N ASN A 154 4.42 11.99 4.15
CA ASN A 154 3.23 11.38 3.54
C ASN A 154 3.06 9.89 3.87
N ALA A 155 4.16 9.14 3.93
CA ALA A 155 4.11 7.73 4.29
C ALA A 155 3.74 7.52 5.77
N TYR A 156 4.16 8.43 6.64
CA TYR A 156 3.75 8.43 8.05
C TYR A 156 2.25 8.69 8.20
N VAL A 157 1.73 9.71 7.50
CA VAL A 157 0.29 9.99 7.48
C VAL A 157 -0.50 8.83 6.86
N PHE A 158 0.03 8.18 5.83
CA PHE A 158 -0.58 6.96 5.29
C PHE A 158 -0.67 5.83 6.32
N ALA A 159 0.38 5.61 7.12
CA ALA A 159 0.35 4.62 8.19
C ALA A 159 -0.74 4.92 9.23
N GLN A 160 -0.94 6.20 9.61
CA GLN A 160 -2.04 6.59 10.49
C GLN A 160 -3.41 6.27 9.87
N ILE A 161 -3.59 6.55 8.57
CA ILE A 161 -4.84 6.24 7.86
C ILE A 161 -5.10 4.71 7.84
N VAL A 162 -4.05 3.91 7.66
CA VAL A 162 -4.15 2.44 7.71
C VAL A 162 -4.56 1.96 9.10
N GLU A 163 -3.97 2.53 10.16
CA GLU A 163 -4.30 2.21 11.54
C GLU A 163 -5.76 2.60 11.87
N GLU A 164 -6.23 3.76 11.41
CA GLU A 164 -7.63 4.20 11.56
C GLU A 164 -8.63 3.30 10.80
N ALA A 165 -8.19 2.66 9.73
CA ALA A 165 -9.03 1.75 8.95
C ALA A 165 -9.25 0.37 9.61
N GLY A 166 -8.38 -0.03 10.53
CA GLY A 166 -8.49 -1.22 11.38
C GLY A 166 -7.49 -2.32 11.12
#